data_c13cd00c7776ec696edaa5e814d1be29
#
_entry.id   c13cd00c7776ec696edaa5e814d1be29
#
_cell.length_a   1.000
_cell.length_b   1.000
_cell.length_c   1.000
_cell.angle_alpha   90.00
_cell.angle_beta   90.00
_cell.angle_gamma   90.00
#
_symmetry.space_group_name_H-M   'P 1'
#
loop_
_entity.id
_entity.type
_entity.pdbx_description
1 polymer ?
#
loop_
_entity_poly.entity_id
_entity_poly.type
_entity_poly.pdbx_seq_one_letter_code
_entity_poly.pdbx_strand_id
1 'polypeptide(L)'
;MVALRRWGYHLEWHMSCQPTLGIGMRYDFLIDSYDTERVKVLSVWSELRDEDLPVRPRQDDPRGRSIHEHMVHQCVSEDAWFRTMLGIDVGAPPLPNPETRFEFIKRYAEDSGRRLEQLRHTDDGWWEALTAFFGVQRSRAWVMTRRLSHTSHHRGQQMAMLRMLGRELHSNYGPTADTGGLPQNRAPTIYAYGSLAALLEGERADGAKSPLPGVAGANGKAVTERP
;
A
#
# COMPACT_ATOMS: atom_id res chain seq x y z
N MET A 1 6.36 -38.97 4.50
CA MET A 1 5.08 -38.33 4.19
C MET A 1 4.93 -37.11 5.08
N VAL A 2 5.42 -35.93 4.62
CA VAL A 2 5.44 -34.69 5.40
C VAL A 2 4.21 -33.88 4.98
N ALA A 3 3.30 -33.68 5.91
CA ALA A 3 2.08 -32.89 5.70
C ALA A 3 2.44 -31.39 5.61
N LEU A 4 2.33 -30.83 4.43
CA LEU A 4 2.36 -29.38 4.22
C LEU A 4 1.13 -28.76 4.88
N ARG A 5 1.33 -28.16 6.06
CA ARG A 5 0.30 -27.32 6.68
C ARG A 5 0.17 -26.04 5.84
N ARG A 6 -1.02 -25.87 5.23
CA ARG A 6 -1.44 -24.63 4.57
C ARG A 6 -1.42 -23.50 5.60
N TRP A 7 -0.59 -22.51 5.39
CA TRP A 7 -0.62 -21.24 6.08
C TRP A 7 -1.78 -20.42 5.51
N GLY A 8 -2.92 -20.45 6.22
CA GLY A 8 -4.06 -19.59 5.88
C GLY A 8 -3.82 -18.17 6.37
N TYR A 9 -3.42 -17.27 5.52
CA TYR A 9 -3.53 -15.83 5.79
C TYR A 9 -4.99 -15.43 5.58
N HIS A 10 -5.80 -15.42 6.64
CA HIS A 10 -7.11 -14.80 6.60
C HIS A 10 -6.92 -13.27 6.57
N LEU A 11 -6.86 -12.71 5.39
CA LEU A 11 -7.13 -11.30 5.13
C LEU A 11 -8.65 -11.14 5.08
N GLU A 12 -9.30 -11.14 6.24
CA GLU A 12 -10.72 -10.73 6.30
C GLU A 12 -10.82 -9.19 6.29
N TRP A 13 -10.49 -8.59 5.16
CA TRP A 13 -11.21 -7.40 4.77
C TRP A 13 -12.55 -7.90 4.21
N HIS A 14 -13.65 -7.63 4.92
CA HIS A 14 -14.98 -7.92 4.39
C HIS A 14 -15.23 -7.12 3.11
N MET A 15 -14.65 -7.60 2.01
CA MET A 15 -15.18 -7.36 0.68
C MET A 15 -16.23 -8.46 0.46
N SER A 16 -17.50 -8.07 0.40
CA SER A 16 -18.57 -8.91 -0.09
C SER A 16 -18.38 -9.16 -1.60
N CYS A 17 -17.33 -9.91 -1.95
CA CYS A 17 -17.18 -10.50 -3.24
C CYS A 17 -17.31 -12.02 -3.04
N GLN A 18 -18.52 -12.53 -3.21
CA GLN A 18 -18.73 -13.97 -3.39
C GLN A 18 -17.93 -14.37 -4.64
N PRO A 19 -17.05 -15.38 -4.57
CA PRO A 19 -16.44 -15.91 -5.78
C PRO A 19 -17.55 -16.53 -6.63
N THR A 20 -17.97 -15.85 -7.67
CA THR A 20 -18.62 -16.51 -8.78
C THR A 20 -17.61 -17.50 -9.32
N LEU A 21 -17.94 -18.79 -9.34
CA LEU A 21 -17.21 -19.87 -10.01
C LEU A 21 -17.28 -19.64 -11.53
N GLY A 22 -16.72 -18.53 -11.99
CA GLY A 22 -16.31 -18.29 -13.36
C GLY A 22 -14.84 -18.68 -13.49
N ILE A 23 -14.41 -19.12 -14.63
CA ILE A 23 -13.00 -19.32 -14.97
C ILE A 23 -12.32 -17.96 -14.77
N GLY A 24 -11.59 -17.78 -13.64
CA GLY A 24 -10.88 -16.56 -13.34
C GLY A 24 -9.89 -16.24 -14.46
N MET A 25 -9.75 -14.96 -14.84
CA MET A 25 -8.77 -14.56 -15.84
C MET A 25 -7.35 -14.78 -15.30
N ARG A 26 -6.42 -15.09 -16.18
CA ARG A 26 -5.03 -15.39 -15.83
C ARG A 26 -4.36 -14.31 -14.98
N TYR A 27 -4.79 -13.07 -15.14
CA TYR A 27 -4.18 -11.90 -14.53
C TYR A 27 -4.98 -11.27 -13.38
N ASP A 28 -6.07 -11.91 -12.92
CA ASP A 28 -6.87 -11.43 -11.77
C ASP A 28 -6.01 -11.18 -10.54
N PHE A 29 -4.97 -12.00 -10.32
CA PHE A 29 -4.04 -11.81 -9.20
C PHE A 29 -3.29 -10.47 -9.23
N LEU A 30 -3.08 -9.86 -10.40
CA LEU A 30 -2.47 -8.52 -10.50
C LEU A 30 -3.46 -7.44 -10.08
N ILE A 31 -4.74 -7.61 -10.38
CA ILE A 31 -5.82 -6.71 -9.98
C ILE A 31 -5.98 -6.77 -8.46
N ASP A 32 -6.05 -7.97 -7.88
CA ASP A 32 -6.14 -8.20 -6.44
C ASP A 32 -4.92 -7.65 -5.69
N SER A 33 -3.72 -7.86 -6.28
CA SER A 33 -2.48 -7.32 -5.72
C SER A 33 -2.49 -5.79 -5.73
N TYR A 34 -2.99 -5.16 -6.80
CA TYR A 34 -3.09 -3.71 -6.86
C TYR A 34 -4.08 -3.17 -5.84
N ASP A 35 -5.27 -3.80 -5.70
CA ASP A 35 -6.25 -3.42 -4.68
C ASP A 35 -5.65 -3.50 -3.27
N THR A 36 -4.92 -4.57 -2.99
CA THR A 36 -4.22 -4.73 -1.72
C THR A 36 -3.15 -3.65 -1.51
N GLU A 37 -2.28 -3.43 -2.50
CA GLU A 37 -1.14 -2.51 -2.36
C GLU A 37 -1.57 -1.04 -2.22
N ARG A 38 -2.62 -0.58 -2.93
CA ARG A 38 -3.13 0.79 -2.78
C ARG A 38 -3.67 1.06 -1.37
N VAL A 39 -4.37 0.09 -0.78
CA VAL A 39 -4.88 0.20 0.59
C VAL A 39 -3.74 0.23 1.60
N LYS A 40 -2.68 -0.58 1.39
CA LYS A 40 -1.49 -0.56 2.24
C LYS A 40 -0.73 0.78 2.17
N VAL A 41 -0.68 1.44 1.01
CA VAL A 41 -0.11 2.79 0.90
C VAL A 41 -0.91 3.77 1.75
N LEU A 42 -2.24 3.76 1.62
CA LEU A 42 -3.13 4.62 2.41
C LEU A 42 -3.00 4.35 3.92
N SER A 43 -2.88 3.08 4.30
CA SER A 43 -2.64 2.69 5.70
C SER A 43 -1.34 3.29 6.24
N VAL A 44 -0.24 3.26 5.48
CA VAL A 44 1.02 3.91 5.91
C VAL A 44 0.88 5.42 5.99
N TRP A 45 0.19 6.04 5.03
CA TRP A 45 -0.01 7.48 5.04
C TRP A 45 -0.90 7.94 6.21
N SER A 46 -1.82 7.10 6.67
CA SER A 46 -2.62 7.39 7.87
C SER A 46 -1.81 7.37 9.16
N GLU A 47 -0.66 6.68 9.22
CA GLU A 47 0.23 6.69 10.39
C GLU A 47 1.10 7.96 10.50
N LEU A 48 1.21 8.72 9.41
CA LEU A 48 1.93 9.98 9.36
C LEU A 48 1.13 11.10 10.05
N ARG A 49 1.83 12.17 10.42
CA ARG A 49 1.25 13.44 10.85
C ARG A 49 1.68 14.55 9.88
N ASP A 50 1.00 15.68 9.90
CA ASP A 50 1.35 16.78 9.01
C ASP A 50 2.76 17.34 9.31
N GLU A 51 3.18 17.33 10.58
CA GLU A 51 4.55 17.71 10.97
C GLU A 51 5.63 16.75 10.46
N ASP A 52 5.28 15.52 10.08
CA ASP A 52 6.24 14.53 9.55
C ASP A 52 6.57 14.79 8.07
N LEU A 53 5.71 15.48 7.33
CA LEU A 53 5.85 15.66 5.89
C LEU A 53 7.22 16.21 5.43
N PRO A 54 7.84 17.20 6.09
CA PRO A 54 9.15 17.72 5.68
C PRO A 54 10.32 16.82 6.10
N VAL A 55 10.09 15.78 6.92
CA VAL A 55 11.19 14.96 7.46
C VAL A 55 11.84 14.15 6.37
N ARG A 56 13.18 14.12 6.39
CA ARG A 56 14.07 13.34 5.51
C ARG A 56 14.85 12.31 6.31
N PRO A 57 15.35 11.23 5.69
CA PRO A 57 16.26 10.29 6.37
C PRO A 57 17.49 10.98 6.97
N ARG A 58 17.97 12.01 6.29
CA ARG A 58 19.03 12.89 6.74
C ARG A 58 18.69 14.33 6.36
N GLN A 59 18.49 15.18 7.33
CA GLN A 59 17.90 16.50 7.14
C GLN A 59 18.74 17.43 6.25
N ASP A 60 20.05 17.31 6.30
CA ASP A 60 21.03 18.10 5.53
C ASP A 60 21.38 17.49 4.15
N ASP A 61 20.75 16.35 3.77
CA ASP A 61 21.05 15.66 2.52
C ASP A 61 19.82 15.63 1.58
N PRO A 62 19.79 16.47 0.53
CA PRO A 62 18.66 16.52 -0.39
C PRO A 62 18.51 15.28 -1.30
N ARG A 63 19.48 14.34 -1.30
CA ARG A 63 19.40 13.11 -2.09
C ARG A 63 18.38 12.13 -1.55
N GLY A 64 18.07 12.17 -0.24
CA GLY A 64 16.99 11.42 0.36
C GLY A 64 15.67 12.18 0.27
N ARG A 65 14.61 11.56 -0.23
CA ARG A 65 13.28 12.18 -0.28
C ARG A 65 12.72 12.40 1.12
N SER A 66 12.04 13.54 1.31
CA SER A 66 11.15 13.72 2.46
C SER A 66 9.91 12.84 2.33
N ILE A 67 9.15 12.72 3.41
CA ILE A 67 7.87 12.00 3.41
C ILE A 67 6.91 12.63 2.39
N HIS A 68 6.80 13.96 2.36
CA HIS A 68 6.03 14.68 1.35
C HIS A 68 6.48 14.35 -0.08
N GLU A 69 7.77 14.42 -0.35
CA GLU A 69 8.32 14.10 -1.68
C GLU A 69 8.09 12.62 -2.07
N HIS A 70 8.01 11.70 -1.11
CA HIS A 70 7.59 10.34 -1.37
C HIS A 70 6.12 10.27 -1.79
N MET A 71 5.21 10.99 -1.13
CA MET A 71 3.79 11.04 -1.49
C MET A 71 3.61 11.63 -2.89
N VAL A 72 4.27 12.78 -3.16
CA VAL A 72 4.31 13.39 -4.50
C VAL A 72 4.79 12.40 -5.55
N HIS A 73 5.93 11.75 -5.31
CA HIS A 73 6.52 10.79 -6.25
C HIS A 73 5.60 9.59 -6.50
N GLN A 74 4.96 9.05 -5.46
CA GLN A 74 4.04 7.93 -5.61
C GLN A 74 2.82 8.31 -6.45
N CYS A 75 2.20 9.46 -6.20
CA CYS A 75 1.06 9.95 -6.99
C CYS A 75 1.46 10.20 -8.46
N VAL A 76 2.52 10.99 -8.69
CA VAL A 76 2.95 11.37 -10.04
C VAL A 76 3.44 10.18 -10.85
N SER A 77 4.25 9.30 -10.24
CA SER A 77 4.77 8.14 -10.96
C SER A 77 3.67 7.12 -11.27
N GLU A 78 2.71 6.93 -10.37
CA GLU A 78 1.58 6.03 -10.63
C GLU A 78 0.71 6.57 -11.77
N ASP A 79 0.38 7.86 -11.74
CA ASP A 79 -0.35 8.50 -12.83
C ASP A 79 0.38 8.33 -14.18
N ALA A 80 1.66 8.66 -14.20
CA ALA A 80 2.46 8.57 -15.41
C ALA A 80 2.49 7.14 -15.98
N TRP A 81 2.69 6.11 -15.15
CA TRP A 81 2.74 4.73 -15.60
C TRP A 81 1.38 4.22 -16.07
N PHE A 82 0.32 4.51 -15.34
CA PHE A 82 -1.03 4.12 -15.75
C PHE A 82 -1.42 4.79 -17.07
N ARG A 83 -1.23 6.08 -17.20
CA ARG A 83 -1.59 6.83 -18.38
C ARG A 83 -0.74 6.46 -19.60
N THR A 84 0.59 6.42 -19.47
CA THR A 84 1.48 6.27 -20.62
C THR A 84 1.81 4.83 -21.00
N MET A 85 1.78 3.91 -20.04
CA MET A 85 2.18 2.51 -20.26
C MET A 85 0.99 1.55 -20.25
N LEU A 86 0.00 1.81 -19.39
CA LEU A 86 -1.19 0.96 -19.29
C LEU A 86 -2.39 1.51 -20.10
N GLY A 87 -2.33 2.78 -20.51
CA GLY A 87 -3.42 3.42 -21.27
C GLY A 87 -4.64 3.73 -20.41
N ILE A 88 -4.46 3.83 -19.10
CA ILE A 88 -5.51 4.14 -18.13
C ILE A 88 -5.32 5.56 -17.61
N ASP A 89 -6.20 6.47 -18.02
CA ASP A 89 -6.22 7.88 -17.59
C ASP A 89 -7.44 8.12 -16.69
N VAL A 90 -7.20 8.67 -15.51
CA VAL A 90 -8.28 9.03 -14.57
C VAL A 90 -8.75 10.48 -14.71
N GLY A 91 -8.16 11.25 -15.62
CA GLY A 91 -8.62 12.59 -16.02
C GLY A 91 -8.46 13.68 -14.97
N ALA A 92 -7.67 13.46 -13.94
CA ALA A 92 -7.44 14.41 -12.86
C ALA A 92 -5.94 14.69 -12.68
N PRO A 93 -5.53 15.90 -12.23
CA PRO A 93 -4.16 16.14 -11.85
C PRO A 93 -3.72 15.15 -10.76
N PRO A 94 -2.49 14.59 -10.84
CA PRO A 94 -2.06 13.54 -9.89
C PRO A 94 -1.83 14.07 -8.47
N LEU A 95 -1.66 15.37 -8.30
CA LEU A 95 -1.43 16.00 -7.00
C LEU A 95 -2.67 16.73 -6.49
N PRO A 96 -2.95 16.67 -5.19
CA PRO A 96 -4.01 17.47 -4.58
C PRO A 96 -3.61 18.95 -4.51
N ASN A 97 -4.60 19.81 -4.29
CA ASN A 97 -4.38 21.21 -3.94
C ASN A 97 -5.44 21.61 -2.89
N PRO A 98 -5.05 21.89 -1.63
CA PRO A 98 -3.66 21.96 -1.12
C PRO A 98 -2.98 20.60 -0.95
N GLU A 99 -1.64 20.59 -0.86
CA GLU A 99 -0.81 19.40 -0.64
C GLU A 99 -0.67 19.08 0.86
N THR A 100 -1.79 18.87 1.56
CA THR A 100 -1.81 18.37 2.94
C THR A 100 -1.83 16.86 2.97
N ARG A 101 -1.45 16.26 4.10
CA ARG A 101 -1.47 14.79 4.27
C ARG A 101 -2.83 14.19 3.93
N PHE A 102 -3.92 14.76 4.47
CA PHE A 102 -5.26 14.24 4.23
C PHE A 102 -5.68 14.38 2.77
N GLU A 103 -5.36 15.46 2.09
CA GLU A 103 -5.69 15.63 0.67
C GLU A 103 -4.90 14.66 -0.21
N PHE A 104 -3.65 14.30 0.14
CA PHE A 104 -2.93 13.20 -0.52
C PHE A 104 -3.63 11.86 -0.32
N ILE A 105 -4.03 11.53 0.91
CA ILE A 105 -4.77 10.29 1.23
C ILE A 105 -6.04 10.22 0.37
N LYS A 106 -6.84 11.27 0.37
CA LYS A 106 -8.09 11.36 -0.38
C LYS A 106 -7.85 11.22 -1.89
N ARG A 107 -6.93 12.02 -2.46
CA ARG A 107 -6.59 11.99 -3.89
C ARG A 107 -6.12 10.61 -4.32
N TYR A 108 -5.19 10.01 -3.59
CA TYR A 108 -4.68 8.70 -3.92
C TYR A 108 -5.76 7.61 -3.81
N ALA A 109 -6.63 7.67 -2.82
CA ALA A 109 -7.76 6.75 -2.67
C ALA A 109 -8.71 6.82 -3.88
N GLU A 110 -9.07 8.03 -4.30
CA GLU A 110 -9.94 8.29 -5.44
C GLU A 110 -9.33 7.82 -6.76
N ASP A 111 -8.10 8.25 -7.06
CA ASP A 111 -7.46 7.95 -8.33
C ASP A 111 -7.09 6.47 -8.46
N SER A 112 -6.56 5.85 -7.39
CA SER A 112 -6.28 4.42 -7.39
C SER A 112 -7.55 3.58 -7.46
N GLY A 113 -8.65 4.05 -6.86
CA GLY A 113 -9.95 3.41 -7.00
C GLY A 113 -10.47 3.43 -8.44
N ARG A 114 -10.36 4.56 -9.14
CA ARG A 114 -10.74 4.68 -10.56
C ARG A 114 -9.86 3.79 -11.44
N ARG A 115 -8.55 3.71 -11.18
CA ARG A 115 -7.64 2.81 -11.90
C ARG A 115 -8.00 1.35 -11.68
N LEU A 116 -8.29 0.96 -10.43
CA LEU A 116 -8.72 -0.39 -10.10
C LEU A 116 -9.98 -0.79 -10.85
N GLU A 117 -10.96 0.12 -10.91
CA GLU A 117 -12.21 -0.13 -11.64
C GLU A 117 -11.95 -0.36 -13.12
N GLN A 118 -11.08 0.43 -13.74
CA GLN A 118 -10.71 0.21 -15.15
C GLN A 118 -9.95 -1.10 -15.36
N LEU A 119 -9.06 -1.49 -14.44
CA LEU A 119 -8.36 -2.79 -14.49
C LEU A 119 -9.32 -3.97 -14.44
N ARG A 120 -10.42 -3.89 -13.68
CA ARG A 120 -11.45 -4.93 -13.58
C ARG A 120 -12.21 -5.19 -14.89
N HIS A 121 -12.13 -4.27 -15.84
CA HIS A 121 -12.75 -4.40 -17.16
C HIS A 121 -11.76 -4.84 -18.25
N THR A 122 -10.52 -5.22 -17.90
CA THR A 122 -9.54 -5.71 -18.85
C THR A 122 -9.63 -7.22 -19.02
N ASP A 123 -9.18 -7.73 -20.17
CA ASP A 123 -9.07 -9.15 -20.48
C ASP A 123 -7.61 -9.62 -20.56
N ASP A 124 -7.40 -10.93 -20.71
CA ASP A 124 -6.06 -11.51 -20.82
C ASP A 124 -5.28 -10.93 -22.01
N GLY A 125 -5.94 -10.65 -23.13
CA GLY A 125 -5.31 -10.04 -24.31
C GLY A 125 -4.79 -8.63 -24.04
N TRP A 126 -5.53 -7.85 -23.26
CA TRP A 126 -5.07 -6.54 -22.82
C TRP A 126 -3.80 -6.64 -21.96
N TRP A 127 -3.74 -7.62 -21.05
CA TRP A 127 -2.57 -7.83 -20.18
C TRP A 127 -1.32 -8.32 -20.94
N GLU A 128 -1.53 -9.14 -21.98
CA GLU A 128 -0.46 -9.69 -22.84
C GLU A 128 0.07 -8.67 -23.86
N ALA A 129 -0.72 -7.66 -24.19
CA ALA A 129 -0.35 -6.64 -25.17
C ALA A 129 0.92 -5.89 -24.75
N LEU A 130 1.79 -5.63 -25.75
CA LEU A 130 3.04 -4.93 -25.53
C LEU A 130 2.83 -3.44 -25.40
N THR A 131 3.63 -2.81 -24.56
CA THR A 131 3.71 -1.36 -24.38
C THR A 131 5.16 -0.93 -24.18
N ALA A 132 5.46 0.34 -24.43
CA ALA A 132 6.79 0.88 -24.22
C ALA A 132 7.05 1.15 -22.73
N PHE A 133 8.04 0.47 -22.17
CA PHE A 133 8.56 0.71 -20.83
C PHE A 133 9.96 1.32 -20.95
N PHE A 134 10.07 2.65 -20.83
CA PHE A 134 11.33 3.38 -20.98
C PHE A 134 12.15 2.96 -22.22
N GLY A 135 11.47 2.88 -23.38
CA GLY A 135 12.11 2.51 -24.65
C GLY A 135 12.24 1.01 -24.92
N VAL A 136 11.82 0.13 -23.99
CA VAL A 136 11.83 -1.32 -24.18
C VAL A 136 10.40 -1.86 -24.20
N GLN A 137 10.09 -2.74 -25.15
CA GLN A 137 8.77 -3.39 -25.19
C GLN A 137 8.60 -4.40 -24.07
N ARG A 138 7.49 -4.30 -23.33
CA ARG A 138 7.08 -5.21 -22.25
C ARG A 138 5.57 -5.43 -22.31
N SER A 139 5.09 -6.58 -21.83
CA SER A 139 3.66 -6.77 -21.63
C SER A 139 3.13 -5.85 -20.53
N ARG A 140 1.86 -5.48 -20.61
CA ARG A 140 1.22 -4.69 -19.53
C ARG A 140 1.25 -5.44 -18.20
N ALA A 141 1.12 -6.77 -18.20
CA ALA A 141 1.28 -7.60 -17.00
C ALA A 141 2.67 -7.41 -16.36
N TRP A 142 3.75 -7.41 -17.16
CA TRP A 142 5.09 -7.15 -16.66
C TRP A 142 5.21 -5.72 -16.08
N VAL A 143 4.67 -4.72 -16.79
CA VAL A 143 4.66 -3.33 -16.33
C VAL A 143 3.93 -3.22 -14.99
N MET A 144 2.78 -3.87 -14.84
CA MET A 144 2.03 -3.88 -13.59
C MET A 144 2.80 -4.54 -12.45
N THR A 145 3.41 -5.70 -12.68
CA THR A 145 4.28 -6.36 -11.68
C THR A 145 5.40 -5.40 -11.22
N ARG A 146 6.01 -4.69 -12.16
CA ARG A 146 7.05 -3.71 -11.86
C ARG A 146 6.51 -2.50 -11.10
N ARG A 147 5.25 -2.06 -11.41
CA ARG A 147 4.56 -0.99 -10.67
C ARG A 147 4.31 -1.40 -9.22
N LEU A 148 3.79 -2.59 -8.97
CA LEU A 148 3.56 -3.12 -7.62
C LEU A 148 4.86 -3.13 -6.80
N SER A 149 5.96 -3.63 -7.39
CA SER A 149 7.27 -3.63 -6.74
C SER A 149 7.76 -2.21 -6.40
N HIS A 150 7.52 -1.23 -7.30
CA HIS A 150 7.87 0.16 -7.08
C HIS A 150 7.05 0.80 -5.96
N THR A 151 5.75 0.50 -5.89
CA THR A 151 4.86 0.95 -4.82
C THR A 151 5.32 0.41 -3.47
N SER A 152 5.59 -0.90 -3.39
CA SER A 152 6.08 -1.56 -2.17
C SER A 152 7.44 -1.02 -1.72
N HIS A 153 8.35 -0.70 -2.67
CA HIS A 153 9.65 -0.10 -2.38
C HIS A 153 9.51 1.25 -1.65
N HIS A 154 8.68 2.16 -2.17
CA HIS A 154 8.49 3.46 -1.53
C HIS A 154 7.73 3.37 -0.21
N ARG A 155 6.74 2.48 -0.12
CA ARG A 155 6.04 2.22 1.14
C ARG A 155 7.00 1.72 2.23
N GLY A 156 7.91 0.79 1.89
CA GLY A 156 8.92 0.30 2.83
C GLY A 156 9.85 1.41 3.33
N GLN A 157 10.24 2.35 2.47
CA GLN A 157 11.03 3.52 2.87
C GLN A 157 10.26 4.40 3.86
N GLN A 158 8.99 4.70 3.58
CA GLN A 158 8.14 5.49 4.48
C GLN A 158 7.92 4.80 5.84
N MET A 159 7.73 3.48 5.86
CA MET A 159 7.64 2.72 7.11
C MET A 159 8.94 2.79 7.94
N ALA A 160 10.11 2.74 7.29
CA ALA A 160 11.38 2.93 7.97
C ALA A 160 11.50 4.35 8.56
N MET A 161 11.05 5.38 7.83
CA MET A 161 11.04 6.75 8.32
C MET A 161 10.09 6.93 9.51
N LEU A 162 8.90 6.31 9.49
CA LEU A 162 7.99 6.28 10.64
C LEU A 162 8.66 5.68 11.89
N ARG A 163 9.43 4.60 11.74
CA ARG A 163 10.22 4.03 12.85
C ARG A 163 11.29 5.00 13.36
N MET A 164 11.98 5.70 12.48
CA MET A 164 12.97 6.71 12.86
C MET A 164 12.33 7.89 13.64
N LEU A 165 11.05 8.18 13.36
CA LEU A 165 10.27 9.20 14.07
C LEU A 165 9.67 8.68 15.40
N GLY A 166 9.89 7.41 15.75
CA GLY A 166 9.32 6.82 16.96
C GLY A 166 7.80 6.62 16.89
N ARG A 167 7.23 6.55 15.68
CA ARG A 167 5.80 6.28 15.50
C ARG A 167 5.49 4.81 15.72
N GLU A 168 4.36 4.52 16.33
CA GLU A 168 3.78 3.18 16.36
C GLU A 168 3.26 2.80 14.99
N LEU A 169 3.35 1.51 14.62
CA LEU A 169 2.93 1.01 13.34
C LEU A 169 1.89 -0.10 13.50
N HIS A 170 0.71 0.17 12.99
CA HIS A 170 -0.30 -0.87 12.77
C HIS A 170 0.18 -1.87 11.71
N SER A 171 -0.52 -2.98 11.61
CA SER A 171 -0.24 -3.97 10.58
C SER A 171 -0.44 -3.35 9.18
N ASN A 172 0.56 -3.51 8.36
CA ASN A 172 0.55 -3.07 6.98
C ASN A 172 0.87 -4.22 6.03
N TYR A 173 1.82 -5.07 6.44
CA TYR A 173 2.23 -6.25 5.67
C TYR A 173 2.01 -7.56 6.45
N GLY A 174 1.60 -7.44 7.68
CA GLY A 174 1.45 -8.50 8.68
C GLY A 174 1.68 -7.91 10.05
N PRO A 175 1.82 -8.72 11.11
CA PRO A 175 2.14 -8.24 12.44
C PRO A 175 3.39 -7.36 12.45
N THR A 176 3.41 -6.37 13.36
CA THR A 176 4.56 -5.48 13.61
C THR A 176 5.06 -5.67 15.04
N ALA A 177 6.15 -5.02 15.40
CA ALA A 177 6.62 -4.98 16.78
C ALA A 177 5.55 -4.41 17.73
N ASP A 178 4.74 -3.46 17.24
CA ASP A 178 3.71 -2.78 18.04
C ASP A 178 2.41 -3.60 18.14
N THR A 179 2.22 -4.57 17.25
CA THR A 179 1.08 -5.50 17.31
C THR A 179 1.42 -6.83 18.00
N GLY A 180 2.61 -6.99 18.57
CA GLY A 180 3.03 -8.17 19.33
C GLY A 180 4.18 -8.96 18.72
N GLY A 181 4.80 -8.48 17.65
CA GLY A 181 6.00 -9.08 17.05
C GLY A 181 5.72 -9.90 15.80
N LEU A 182 6.25 -11.12 15.71
CA LEU A 182 6.20 -11.94 14.51
C LEU A 182 5.03 -12.95 14.53
N PRO A 183 4.59 -13.46 13.36
CA PRO A 183 3.54 -14.48 13.27
C PRO A 183 3.85 -15.76 14.05
N GLN A 184 5.12 -16.19 14.13
CA GLN A 184 5.55 -17.33 14.93
C GLN A 184 5.32 -17.12 16.43
N ASN A 185 5.22 -15.88 16.90
CA ASN A 185 4.87 -15.51 18.27
C ASN A 185 3.35 -15.38 18.47
N ARG A 186 2.55 -15.76 17.47
CA ARG A 186 1.09 -15.58 17.43
C ARG A 186 0.66 -14.12 17.55
N ALA A 187 1.50 -13.19 17.09
CA ALA A 187 1.17 -11.78 17.07
C ALA A 187 -0.04 -11.53 16.16
N PRO A 188 -1.04 -10.78 16.61
CA PRO A 188 -2.21 -10.48 15.80
C PRO A 188 -1.88 -9.49 14.68
N THR A 189 -2.67 -9.55 13.59
CA THR A 189 -2.72 -8.49 12.59
C THR A 189 -3.76 -7.46 13.04
N ILE A 190 -3.32 -6.25 13.33
CA ILE A 190 -4.17 -5.14 13.78
C ILE A 190 -4.02 -4.00 12.80
N TYR A 191 -5.07 -3.71 12.03
CA TYR A 191 -5.12 -2.57 11.12
C TYR A 191 -5.56 -1.31 11.85
N ALA A 192 -5.06 -0.13 11.43
CA ALA A 192 -5.46 1.16 11.98
C ALA A 192 -6.97 1.38 11.86
N TYR A 193 -7.55 0.98 10.72
CA TYR A 193 -8.97 1.08 10.40
C TYR A 193 -9.49 -0.23 9.82
N GLY A 194 -10.77 -0.53 10.06
CA GLY A 194 -11.41 -1.76 9.57
C GLY A 194 -11.79 -1.75 8.08
N SER A 195 -11.74 -0.60 7.41
CA SER A 195 -12.05 -0.46 5.98
C SER A 195 -11.46 0.83 5.41
N LEU A 196 -11.40 0.93 4.06
CA LEU A 196 -11.00 2.17 3.38
C LEU A 196 -11.94 3.34 3.69
N ALA A 197 -13.24 3.09 3.77
CA ALA A 197 -14.22 4.11 4.13
C ALA A 197 -14.00 4.62 5.56
N ALA A 198 -13.75 3.71 6.51
CA ALA A 198 -13.42 4.06 7.90
C ALA A 198 -12.09 4.84 7.99
N LEU A 199 -11.09 4.50 7.16
CA LEU A 199 -9.83 5.24 7.08
C LEU A 199 -10.06 6.68 6.63
N LEU A 200 -10.78 6.88 5.52
CA LEU A 200 -11.05 8.22 4.99
C LEU A 200 -11.86 9.07 5.96
N GLU A 201 -12.85 8.50 6.60
CA GLU A 201 -13.65 9.19 7.60
C GLU A 201 -12.86 9.50 8.87
N GLY A 202 -12.09 8.51 9.37
CA GLY A 202 -11.25 8.68 10.55
C GLY A 202 -10.18 9.75 10.34
N GLU A 203 -9.47 9.72 9.20
CA GLU A 203 -8.44 10.71 8.90
C GLU A 203 -8.99 12.11 8.64
N ARG A 204 -10.24 12.22 8.21
CA ARG A 204 -10.95 13.50 8.05
C ARG A 204 -11.36 14.11 9.40
N ALA A 205 -11.71 13.28 10.35
CA ALA A 205 -12.31 13.68 11.63
C ALA A 205 -11.38 13.54 12.84
N ASP A 206 -10.08 13.29 12.62
CA ASP A 206 -9.10 12.93 13.67
C ASP A 206 -9.60 11.77 14.54
N GLY A 207 -10.26 10.79 13.90
CA GLY A 207 -10.82 9.62 14.56
C GLY A 207 -9.77 8.69 15.15
N ALA A 208 -10.15 8.01 16.23
CA ALA A 208 -9.25 7.07 16.90
C ALA A 208 -8.97 5.84 16.01
N LYS A 209 -7.69 5.49 15.90
CA LYS A 209 -7.23 4.24 15.31
C LYS A 209 -7.45 3.06 16.27
N SER A 210 -7.43 1.84 15.74
CA SER A 210 -7.47 0.64 16.58
C SER A 210 -6.35 0.68 17.63
N PRO A 211 -6.62 0.29 18.89
CA PRO A 211 -5.59 0.31 19.92
C PRO A 211 -4.51 -0.74 19.64
N LEU A 212 -3.27 -0.38 19.90
CA LEU A 212 -2.11 -1.28 19.81
C LEU A 212 -1.73 -1.79 21.19
N PRO A 213 -1.31 -3.06 21.32
CA PRO A 213 -0.88 -3.63 22.63
C PRO A 213 0.42 -3.01 23.15
N GLY A 214 1.11 -2.23 22.32
CA GLY A 214 2.40 -1.62 22.62
C GLY A 214 3.56 -2.62 22.68
N VAL A 215 4.79 -2.11 22.75
CA VAL A 215 6.01 -2.93 22.78
C VAL A 215 6.08 -3.81 24.04
N ALA A 216 5.48 -3.41 25.14
CA ALA A 216 5.39 -4.21 26.38
C ALA A 216 4.56 -5.48 26.19
N GLY A 217 3.53 -5.45 25.33
CA GLY A 217 2.73 -6.62 24.95
C GLY A 217 3.48 -7.65 24.11
N ALA A 218 4.59 -7.24 23.49
CA ALA A 218 5.48 -8.08 22.69
C ALA A 218 6.60 -8.74 23.54
N ASN A 219 6.52 -8.74 24.88
CA ASN A 219 7.54 -9.24 25.81
C ASN A 219 8.93 -8.61 25.62
N GLY A 220 9.02 -7.39 25.12
CA GLY A 220 10.27 -6.66 24.90
C GLY A 220 11.26 -7.36 23.96
N LYS A 221 10.85 -8.39 23.24
CA LYS A 221 11.72 -9.12 22.31
C LYS A 221 11.92 -8.32 21.03
N ALA A 222 13.17 -8.21 20.63
CA ALA A 222 13.50 -7.67 19.32
C ALA A 222 12.78 -8.47 18.22
N VAL A 223 12.21 -7.80 17.22
CA VAL A 223 11.61 -8.43 16.04
C VAL A 223 12.75 -8.94 15.16
N THR A 224 13.23 -10.15 15.43
CA THR A 224 14.33 -10.79 14.69
C THR A 224 14.03 -12.27 14.51
N GLU A 225 14.35 -12.79 13.33
CA GLU A 225 14.22 -14.21 12.97
C GLU A 225 15.46 -15.04 13.38
N ARG A 226 16.35 -14.47 14.17
CA ARG A 226 17.50 -15.22 14.66
C ARG A 226 17.04 -16.33 15.61
N PRO A 227 17.49 -17.60 15.38
CA PRO A 227 17.16 -18.71 16.26
C PRO A 227 17.72 -18.55 17.68
#